data_7e1d84f0ca9285ef1d73ce5fc29e23a1
#
_entry.id   7e1d84f0ca9285ef1d73ce5fc29e23a1
#
_cell.length_a   1.000
_cell.length_b   1.000
_cell.length_c   1.000
_cell.angle_alpha   90.00
_cell.angle_beta   90.00
_cell.angle_gamma   90.00
#
_symmetry.space_group_name_H-M   'P 1'
#
loop_
_entity.id
_entity.type
_entity.pdbx_description
1 polymer ?
#
loop_
_entity_poly.entity_id
_entity_poly.type
_entity_poly.pdbx_seq_one_letter_code
_entity_poly.pdbx_strand_id
1 'polypeptide(L)'
;MNARILKGTCLLTVGALLATASVETASAQIPYVPLPFHSNSTAERIVTAAVVTMVIYSIARYQADQHQRELAIARGRQSYARMSPQRKQAMKAKKVRYIAVDTERGKKTSPKAKKTVMIYDTQTNTVANNVAYDVEKAPSVGTTAKIDNYSAEYVGSGL
;
A
#
# COMPACT_ATOMS: atom_id res chain seq x y z
N MET A 1 6.64 89.43 -0.30
CA MET A 1 7.91 89.01 0.36
C MET A 1 7.93 87.46 0.30
N ASN A 2 8.54 86.89 -0.70
CA ASN A 2 9.89 86.32 -0.74
C ASN A 2 10.12 85.17 0.23
N ALA A 3 10.20 84.00 -0.31
CA ALA A 3 11.33 83.04 -0.29
C ALA A 3 10.78 81.72 -0.67
N ARG A 4 11.01 81.17 -1.81
CA ARG A 4 12.16 80.34 -2.35
C ARG A 4 12.74 79.43 -1.28
N ILE A 5 12.70 78.12 -1.56
CA ILE A 5 13.85 77.21 -1.46
C ILE A 5 13.40 75.86 -1.92
N LEU A 6 13.95 75.42 -3.01
CA LEU A 6 14.77 74.29 -3.35
C LEU A 6 14.19 72.87 -3.06
N LYS A 7 13.75 72.17 -4.09
CA LYS A 7 14.48 71.19 -4.87
C LYS A 7 15.29 70.17 -4.02
N GLY A 8 14.81 69.02 -3.94
CA GLY A 8 15.52 67.82 -3.52
C GLY A 8 14.90 66.61 -4.15
N THR A 9 15.23 66.40 -5.43
CA THR A 9 14.90 65.17 -6.17
C THR A 9 15.83 64.06 -5.65
N CYS A 10 15.30 63.14 -4.91
CA CYS A 10 16.01 61.87 -4.61
C CYS A 10 15.26 60.74 -5.29
N LEU A 11 15.74 60.45 -6.49
CA LEU A 11 15.36 59.27 -7.25
C LEU A 11 16.06 58.09 -6.60
N LEU A 12 15.36 57.34 -5.75
CA LEU A 12 15.79 56.02 -5.31
C LEU A 12 15.08 55.01 -6.19
N THR A 13 15.74 54.62 -7.25
CA THR A 13 15.40 53.42 -8.02
C THR A 13 15.72 52.19 -7.19
N VAL A 14 14.70 51.70 -6.49
CA VAL A 14 14.78 50.39 -5.89
C VAL A 14 14.56 49.39 -7.01
N GLY A 15 15.68 48.88 -7.54
CA GLY A 15 15.67 47.74 -8.44
C GLY A 15 15.18 46.50 -7.69
N ALA A 16 13.93 46.14 -7.92
CA ALA A 16 13.43 44.84 -7.48
C ALA A 16 14.09 43.76 -8.31
N LEU A 17 15.15 43.16 -7.78
CA LEU A 17 15.67 41.90 -8.26
C LEU A 17 14.65 40.82 -7.92
N LEU A 18 13.78 40.49 -8.86
CA LEU A 18 12.99 39.29 -8.84
C LEU A 18 13.94 38.13 -9.08
N ALA A 19 14.53 37.61 -8.02
CA ALA A 19 15.15 36.31 -8.04
C ALA A 19 14.03 35.26 -8.19
N THR A 20 13.74 34.88 -9.42
CA THR A 20 12.97 33.66 -9.71
C THR A 20 13.81 32.50 -9.27
N ALA A 21 13.63 32.08 -8.02
CA ALA A 21 14.11 30.79 -7.58
C ALA A 21 13.33 29.74 -8.36
N SER A 22 13.92 29.23 -9.41
CA SER A 22 13.49 28.01 -10.06
C SER A 22 13.62 26.91 -9.02
N VAL A 23 12.47 26.55 -8.42
CA VAL A 23 12.39 25.32 -7.64
C VAL A 23 12.50 24.20 -8.67
N GLU A 24 13.72 23.81 -8.96
CA GLU A 24 13.96 22.50 -9.56
C GLU A 24 13.44 21.47 -8.55
N THR A 25 12.23 20.98 -8.81
CA THR A 25 11.74 19.76 -8.19
C THR A 25 12.69 18.67 -8.68
N ALA A 26 13.76 18.48 -7.95
CA ALA A 26 14.56 17.28 -8.04
C ALA A 26 13.59 16.14 -7.71
N SER A 27 12.99 15.55 -8.75
CA SER A 27 12.41 14.23 -8.66
C SER A 27 13.54 13.34 -8.19
N ALA A 28 13.61 13.12 -6.89
CA ALA A 28 14.45 12.10 -6.31
C ALA A 28 13.98 10.79 -6.93
N GLN A 29 14.55 10.44 -8.08
CA GLN A 29 14.50 9.09 -8.60
C GLN A 29 15.17 8.26 -7.51
N ILE A 30 14.35 7.68 -6.64
CA ILE A 30 14.79 6.62 -5.75
C ILE A 30 15.41 5.60 -6.69
N PRO A 31 16.74 5.37 -6.63
CA PRO A 31 17.35 4.40 -7.50
C PRO A 31 16.61 3.09 -7.26
N TYR A 32 16.04 2.53 -8.32
CA TYR A 32 15.50 1.18 -8.30
C TYR A 32 16.69 0.27 -8.00
N VAL A 33 16.87 -0.05 -6.73
CA VAL A 33 17.76 -1.11 -6.30
C VAL A 33 17.00 -2.38 -6.62
N PRO A 34 17.40 -3.15 -7.64
CA PRO A 34 16.84 -4.48 -7.83
C PRO A 34 17.21 -5.28 -6.59
N LEU A 35 16.26 -5.42 -5.67
CA LEU A 35 16.43 -6.33 -4.55
C LEU A 35 16.74 -7.70 -5.16
N PRO A 36 17.87 -8.30 -4.79
CA PRO A 36 18.18 -9.63 -5.29
C PRO A 36 17.02 -10.54 -4.90
N PHE A 37 16.44 -11.21 -5.89
CA PHE A 37 15.32 -12.16 -5.76
C PHE A 37 15.72 -13.42 -4.98
N HIS A 38 16.41 -13.28 -3.86
CA HIS A 38 16.87 -14.35 -2.99
C HIS A 38 16.31 -14.23 -1.58
N SER A 39 15.21 -13.54 -1.42
CA SER A 39 14.48 -13.56 -0.16
C SER A 39 13.47 -14.72 -0.16
N ASN A 40 13.98 -15.93 -0.09
CA ASN A 40 13.22 -17.08 0.39
C ASN A 40 13.06 -16.96 1.92
N SER A 41 12.59 -15.82 2.40
CA SER A 41 12.32 -15.68 3.83
C SER A 41 11.22 -16.68 4.21
N THR A 42 11.38 -17.32 5.34
CA THR A 42 10.38 -18.26 5.89
C THR A 42 9.00 -17.59 5.95
N ALA A 43 8.95 -16.28 6.25
CA ALA A 43 7.72 -15.50 6.27
C ALA A 43 7.04 -15.44 4.89
N GLU A 44 7.79 -15.24 3.80
CA GLU A 44 7.23 -15.18 2.45
C GLU A 44 6.70 -16.55 1.99
N ARG A 45 7.38 -17.62 2.34
CA ARG A 45 6.91 -18.99 2.10
C ARG A 45 5.63 -19.30 2.88
N ILE A 46 5.58 -18.90 4.15
CA ILE A 46 4.43 -19.08 5.02
C ILE A 46 3.22 -18.34 4.44
N VAL A 47 3.39 -17.05 4.08
CA VAL A 47 2.32 -16.24 3.51
C VAL A 47 1.83 -16.80 2.17
N THR A 48 2.74 -17.28 1.32
CA THR A 48 2.39 -17.90 0.04
C THR A 48 1.58 -19.18 0.25
N ALA A 49 1.99 -20.03 1.18
CA ALA A 49 1.26 -21.26 1.53
C ALA A 49 -0.16 -20.96 2.05
N ALA A 50 -0.33 -19.92 2.89
CA ALA A 50 -1.63 -19.50 3.38
C ALA A 50 -2.57 -19.07 2.28
N VAL A 51 -2.09 -18.25 1.38
CA VAL A 51 -2.91 -17.77 0.26
C VAL A 51 -3.31 -18.93 -0.64
N VAL A 52 -2.40 -19.83 -0.94
CA VAL A 52 -2.70 -21.04 -1.72
C VAL A 52 -3.75 -21.92 -1.02
N THR A 53 -3.69 -22.04 0.30
CA THR A 53 -4.69 -22.81 1.07
C THR A 53 -6.03 -22.10 1.17
N MET A 54 -6.03 -20.77 1.32
CA MET A 54 -7.26 -19.95 1.35
C MET A 54 -7.88 -19.78 -0.04
N VAL A 55 -7.04 -19.73 -1.06
CA VAL A 55 -7.40 -19.45 -2.43
C VAL A 55 -6.98 -20.64 -3.28
N ILE A 56 -7.58 -21.79 -3.01
CA ILE A 56 -7.37 -23.05 -3.75
C ILE A 56 -7.48 -22.87 -5.28
N TYR A 57 -8.00 -21.71 -5.72
CA TYR A 57 -8.21 -21.34 -7.12
C TYR A 57 -7.42 -20.08 -7.55
N SER A 58 -6.26 -19.81 -6.94
CA SER A 58 -5.37 -18.79 -7.51
C SER A 58 -4.90 -19.28 -8.88
N ILE A 59 -5.33 -18.59 -9.91
CA ILE A 59 -5.02 -18.94 -11.31
C ILE A 59 -3.75 -18.26 -11.81
N ALA A 60 -3.33 -17.18 -11.15
CA ALA A 60 -2.08 -16.48 -11.44
C ALA A 60 -1.57 -15.73 -10.21
N ARG A 61 -0.27 -15.50 -10.19
CA ARG A 61 0.41 -14.64 -9.22
C ARG A 61 1.44 -13.79 -9.94
N TYR A 62 1.59 -12.54 -9.52
CA TYR A 62 2.55 -11.63 -10.12
C TYR A 62 2.98 -10.56 -9.12
N GLN A 63 4.07 -9.87 -9.43
CA GLN A 63 4.54 -8.74 -8.63
C GLN A 63 3.51 -7.61 -8.70
N ALA A 64 2.96 -7.23 -7.55
CA ALA A 64 2.02 -6.13 -7.45
C ALA A 64 2.71 -4.80 -7.74
N ASP A 65 2.01 -3.91 -8.43
CA ASP A 65 2.46 -2.53 -8.60
C ASP A 65 2.28 -1.70 -7.31
N GLN A 66 2.80 -0.48 -7.32
CA GLN A 66 2.74 0.38 -6.14
C GLN A 66 1.30 0.70 -5.74
N HIS A 67 0.45 1.02 -6.70
CA HIS A 67 -0.96 1.35 -6.45
C HIS A 67 -1.71 0.18 -5.81
N GLN A 68 -1.53 -1.04 -6.30
CA GLN A 68 -2.14 -2.24 -5.73
C GLN A 68 -1.70 -2.46 -4.27
N ARG A 69 -0.42 -2.23 -3.97
CA ARG A 69 0.11 -2.36 -2.60
C ARG A 69 -0.47 -1.31 -1.65
N GLU A 70 -0.50 -0.06 -2.08
CA GLU A 70 -1.07 1.04 -1.29
C GLU A 70 -2.56 0.81 -1.01
N LEU A 71 -3.31 0.38 -2.02
CA LEU A 71 -4.71 0.04 -1.90
C LEU A 71 -4.94 -1.14 -0.93
N ALA A 72 -4.11 -2.18 -1.02
CA ALA A 72 -4.18 -3.31 -0.10
C ALA A 72 -3.88 -2.90 1.35
N ILE A 73 -2.89 -2.02 1.57
CA ILE A 73 -2.60 -1.46 2.89
C ILE A 73 -3.78 -0.63 3.41
N ALA A 74 -4.34 0.25 2.60
CA ALA A 74 -5.48 1.09 2.97
C ALA A 74 -6.70 0.22 3.35
N ARG A 75 -7.04 -0.74 2.51
CA ARG A 75 -8.14 -1.69 2.76
C ARG A 75 -7.89 -2.58 3.97
N GLY A 76 -6.66 -3.05 4.14
CA GLY A 76 -6.28 -3.86 5.29
C GLY A 76 -6.43 -3.10 6.61
N ARG A 77 -5.91 -1.89 6.67
CA ARG A 77 -6.06 -1.00 7.84
C ARG A 77 -7.53 -0.71 8.14
N GLN A 78 -8.29 -0.34 7.12
CA GLN A 78 -9.71 -0.03 7.28
C GLN A 78 -10.51 -1.23 7.77
N SER A 79 -10.30 -2.41 7.17
CA SER A 79 -10.95 -3.65 7.59
C SER A 79 -10.64 -3.98 9.04
N TYR A 80 -9.35 -3.96 9.40
CA TYR A 80 -8.93 -4.26 10.77
C TYR A 80 -9.44 -3.21 11.77
N ALA A 81 -9.42 -1.92 11.42
CA ALA A 81 -9.91 -0.85 12.29
C ALA A 81 -11.41 -0.99 12.60
N ARG A 82 -12.21 -1.34 11.60
CA ARG A 82 -13.68 -1.50 11.71
C ARG A 82 -14.13 -2.77 12.41
N MET A 83 -13.25 -3.74 12.63
CA MET A 83 -13.61 -4.95 13.36
C MET A 83 -13.98 -4.63 14.80
N SER A 84 -15.05 -5.27 15.27
CA SER A 84 -15.46 -5.16 16.67
C SER A 84 -14.37 -5.69 17.63
N PRO A 85 -14.32 -5.21 18.87
CA PRO A 85 -13.38 -5.73 19.87
C PRO A 85 -13.48 -7.25 20.04
N GLN A 86 -14.69 -7.80 20.02
CA GLN A 86 -14.94 -9.24 20.13
C GLN A 86 -14.30 -10.00 18.94
N ARG A 87 -14.45 -9.48 17.71
CA ARG A 87 -13.85 -10.08 16.54
C ARG A 87 -12.33 -10.05 16.61
N LYS A 88 -11.74 -8.92 17.04
CA LYS A 88 -10.29 -8.81 17.25
C LYS A 88 -9.77 -9.80 18.29
N GLN A 89 -10.53 -10.03 19.37
CA GLN A 89 -10.19 -11.06 20.36
C GLN A 89 -10.28 -12.47 19.76
N ALA A 90 -11.32 -12.77 18.99
CA ALA A 90 -11.47 -14.05 18.30
C ALA A 90 -10.32 -14.30 17.31
N MET A 91 -9.90 -13.27 16.58
CA MET A 91 -8.72 -13.34 15.69
C MET A 91 -7.44 -13.65 16.47
N LYS A 92 -7.22 -12.97 17.61
CA LYS A 92 -6.07 -13.26 18.48
C LYS A 92 -6.09 -14.70 19.00
N ALA A 93 -7.24 -15.20 19.44
CA ALA A 93 -7.40 -16.59 19.90
C ALA A 93 -7.09 -17.60 18.78
N LYS A 94 -7.45 -17.31 17.54
CA LYS A 94 -7.13 -18.11 16.35
C LYS A 94 -5.74 -17.82 15.78
N LYS A 95 -4.94 -16.97 16.42
CA LYS A 95 -3.62 -16.52 15.96
C LYS A 95 -3.65 -15.92 14.54
N VAL A 96 -4.73 -15.24 14.17
CA VAL A 96 -4.83 -14.57 12.87
C VAL A 96 -3.95 -13.32 12.87
N ARG A 97 -2.88 -13.38 12.14
CA ARG A 97 -1.95 -12.27 11.90
C ARG A 97 -2.17 -11.64 10.54
N TYR A 98 -2.49 -12.45 9.56
CA TYR A 98 -2.62 -12.01 8.18
C TYR A 98 -4.08 -11.90 7.79
N ILE A 99 -4.42 -10.86 7.01
CA ILE A 99 -5.72 -10.75 6.38
C ILE A 99 -5.55 -10.63 4.87
N ALA A 100 -6.35 -11.39 4.13
CA ALA A 100 -6.39 -11.33 2.68
C ALA A 100 -7.47 -10.34 2.26
N VAL A 101 -7.06 -9.31 1.53
CA VAL A 101 -7.93 -8.21 1.08
C VAL A 101 -7.99 -8.17 -0.44
N ASP A 102 -9.15 -7.85 -0.98
CA ASP A 102 -9.29 -7.59 -2.41
C ASP A 102 -8.51 -6.31 -2.76
N THR A 103 -7.83 -6.33 -3.89
CA THR A 103 -7.20 -5.15 -4.49
C THR A 103 -7.72 -4.95 -5.90
N GLU A 104 -7.30 -3.89 -6.56
CA GLU A 104 -7.66 -3.67 -7.96
C GLU A 104 -6.84 -4.55 -8.89
N ARG A 105 -7.37 -4.75 -10.08
CA ARG A 105 -6.69 -5.48 -11.13
C ARG A 105 -5.50 -4.67 -11.64
N GLY A 106 -4.32 -5.27 -11.59
CA GLY A 106 -3.12 -4.69 -12.20
C GLY A 106 -3.02 -5.01 -13.70
N LYS A 107 -2.01 -4.44 -14.35
CA LYS A 107 -1.73 -4.69 -15.77
C LYS A 107 -1.45 -6.16 -16.11
N LYS A 108 -1.00 -6.93 -15.13
CA LYS A 108 -0.64 -8.36 -15.29
C LYS A 108 -1.75 -9.31 -14.86
N THR A 109 -2.93 -8.78 -14.51
CA THR A 109 -4.08 -9.59 -14.10
C THR A 109 -4.54 -10.50 -15.24
N SER A 110 -4.75 -11.77 -14.90
CA SER A 110 -5.31 -12.75 -15.83
C SER A 110 -6.72 -12.36 -16.28
N PRO A 111 -7.07 -12.49 -17.59
CA PRO A 111 -8.43 -12.23 -18.06
C PRO A 111 -9.50 -13.07 -17.38
N LYS A 112 -9.14 -14.26 -16.90
CA LYS A 112 -10.04 -15.18 -16.17
C LYS A 112 -10.24 -14.80 -14.70
N ALA A 113 -9.42 -13.90 -14.16
CA ALA A 113 -9.51 -13.50 -12.77
C ALA A 113 -10.80 -12.69 -12.53
N LYS A 114 -11.56 -13.08 -11.52
CA LYS A 114 -12.70 -12.30 -11.02
C LYS A 114 -12.29 -11.31 -9.97
N LYS A 115 -11.25 -11.64 -9.20
CA LYS A 115 -10.68 -10.79 -8.14
C LYS A 115 -9.18 -10.91 -8.10
N THR A 116 -8.55 -9.88 -7.57
CA THR A 116 -7.12 -9.86 -7.23
C THR A 116 -7.01 -9.61 -5.73
N VAL A 117 -6.21 -10.42 -5.04
CA VAL A 117 -6.11 -10.43 -3.58
C VAL A 117 -4.66 -10.19 -3.18
N MET A 118 -4.44 -9.43 -2.13
CA MET A 118 -3.13 -9.27 -1.49
C MET A 118 -3.21 -9.56 0.00
N ILE A 119 -2.09 -9.88 0.60
CA ILE A 119 -1.99 -10.22 2.03
C ILE A 119 -1.46 -9.03 2.82
N TYR A 120 -2.25 -8.60 3.78
CA TYR A 120 -1.89 -7.54 4.73
C TYR A 120 -1.52 -8.15 6.08
N ASP A 121 -0.41 -7.70 6.66
CA ASP A 121 0.04 -8.09 8.00
C ASP A 121 -0.45 -7.07 9.03
N THR A 122 -1.28 -7.53 9.95
CA THR A 122 -1.89 -6.68 10.99
C THR A 122 -0.89 -6.22 12.06
N GLN A 123 0.27 -6.84 12.16
CA GLN A 123 1.31 -6.47 13.13
C GLN A 123 2.23 -5.39 12.58
N THR A 124 2.67 -5.53 11.32
CA THR A 124 3.58 -4.57 10.68
C THR A 124 2.84 -3.41 10.01
N ASN A 125 1.52 -3.53 9.82
CA ASN A 125 0.69 -2.59 9.08
C ASN A 125 1.11 -2.37 7.62
N THR A 126 1.67 -3.40 6.99
CA THR A 126 2.14 -3.40 5.61
C THR A 126 1.60 -4.62 4.86
N VAL A 127 1.87 -4.72 3.56
CA VAL A 127 1.65 -5.97 2.84
C VAL A 127 2.69 -7.01 3.27
N ALA A 128 2.25 -8.23 3.50
CA ALA A 128 3.12 -9.32 3.96
C ALA A 128 4.13 -9.75 2.88
N ASN A 129 3.76 -9.59 1.62
CA ASN A 129 4.62 -9.75 0.46
C ASN A 129 4.17 -8.80 -0.66
N ASN A 130 4.97 -8.64 -1.70
CA ASN A 130 4.66 -7.78 -2.84
C ASN A 130 3.95 -8.53 -3.97
N VAL A 131 3.24 -9.61 -3.66
CA VAL A 131 2.61 -10.49 -4.65
C VAL A 131 1.10 -10.25 -4.66
N ALA A 132 0.55 -10.05 -5.84
CA ALA A 132 -0.87 -10.06 -6.12
C ALA A 132 -1.28 -11.47 -6.61
N TYR A 133 -2.40 -11.94 -6.12
CA TYR A 133 -2.94 -13.25 -6.40
C TYR A 133 -4.27 -13.12 -7.13
N ASP A 134 -4.33 -13.56 -8.36
CA ASP A 134 -5.56 -13.62 -9.14
C ASP A 134 -6.38 -14.84 -8.79
N VAL A 135 -7.66 -14.64 -8.52
CA VAL A 135 -8.58 -15.71 -8.16
C VAL A 135 -9.79 -15.72 -9.06
N GLU A 136 -10.18 -16.91 -9.49
CA GLU A 136 -11.42 -17.12 -10.24
C GLU A 136 -12.61 -17.15 -9.29
N LYS A 137 -12.47 -17.81 -8.15
CA LYS A 137 -13.50 -17.89 -7.10
C LYS A 137 -12.91 -17.49 -5.76
N ALA A 138 -13.33 -16.34 -5.25
CA ALA A 138 -12.92 -15.91 -3.92
C ALA A 138 -13.58 -16.78 -2.84
N PRO A 139 -12.89 -17.07 -1.74
CA PRO A 139 -13.48 -17.73 -0.59
C PRO A 139 -14.56 -16.85 0.05
N SER A 140 -15.37 -17.43 0.93
CA SER A 140 -16.31 -16.65 1.74
C SER A 140 -15.55 -15.78 2.75
N VAL A 141 -16.04 -14.57 3.01
CA VAL A 141 -15.48 -13.69 4.05
C VAL A 141 -15.50 -14.40 5.40
N GLY A 142 -14.39 -14.33 6.12
CA GLY A 142 -14.19 -15.04 7.38
C GLY A 142 -13.57 -16.44 7.23
N THR A 143 -13.35 -16.91 6.00
CA THR A 143 -12.59 -18.14 5.77
C THR A 143 -11.15 -17.97 6.29
N THR A 144 -10.72 -18.93 7.13
CA THR A 144 -9.39 -18.92 7.73
C THR A 144 -8.56 -20.09 7.24
N ALA A 145 -7.26 -19.85 7.07
CA ALA A 145 -6.27 -20.88 6.81
C ALA A 145 -5.15 -20.82 7.85
N LYS A 146 -4.76 -21.97 8.37
CA LYS A 146 -3.62 -22.09 9.31
C LYS A 146 -2.31 -22.07 8.55
N ILE A 147 -1.32 -21.41 9.17
CA ILE A 147 0.04 -21.32 8.65
C ILE A 147 0.98 -21.46 9.83
N ASP A 148 1.54 -22.62 10.04
CA ASP A 148 2.39 -22.89 11.20
C ASP A 148 1.79 -22.33 12.50
N ASN A 149 2.45 -21.32 13.07
CA ASN A 149 2.03 -20.68 14.31
C ASN A 149 0.97 -19.58 14.15
N TYR A 150 0.59 -19.22 12.91
CA TYR A 150 -0.36 -18.15 12.61
C TYR A 150 -1.49 -18.63 11.73
N SER A 151 -2.46 -17.76 11.53
CA SER A 151 -3.53 -17.96 10.56
C SER A 151 -3.69 -16.72 9.69
N ALA A 152 -4.26 -16.92 8.52
CA ALA A 152 -4.74 -15.83 7.67
C ALA A 152 -6.25 -15.92 7.52
N GLU A 153 -6.93 -14.77 7.42
CA GLU A 153 -8.38 -14.67 7.23
C GLU A 153 -8.70 -13.85 5.99
N TYR A 154 -9.60 -14.33 5.15
CA TYR A 154 -10.09 -13.54 4.02
C TYR A 154 -11.18 -12.57 4.47
N VAL A 155 -11.01 -11.29 4.18
CA VAL A 155 -11.93 -10.21 4.59
C VAL A 155 -12.59 -9.49 3.40
N GLY A 156 -12.29 -9.89 2.18
CA GLY A 156 -12.88 -9.30 0.98
C GLY A 156 -12.40 -7.88 0.70
N SER A 157 -13.30 -7.03 0.22
CA SER A 157 -12.99 -5.64 -0.15
C SER A 157 -12.77 -4.70 1.04
N GLY A 158 -12.95 -5.17 2.25
CA GLY A 158 -12.69 -4.36 3.46
C GLY A 158 -13.77 -3.30 3.71
N LEU A 159 -15.01 -3.62 3.51
CA LEU A 159 -16.16 -2.75 3.81
C LEU A 159 -16.39 -2.60 5.30
#